data_11da9164754ca49649319fa3c6764a0d
#
_entry.id   11da9164754ca49649319fa3c6764a0d
#
_cell.length_a   1.000
_cell.length_b   1.000
_cell.length_c   1.000
_cell.angle_alpha   90.00
_cell.angle_beta   90.00
_cell.angle_gamma   90.00
#
_symmetry.space_group_name_H-M   'P 1'
#
loop_
_entity.id
_entity.type
_entity.pdbx_description
1 polymer ?
#
loop_
_entity_poly.entity_id
_entity_poly.type
_entity_poly.pdbx_seq_one_letter_code
_entity_poly.pdbx_strand_id
1 'polypeptide(L)'
;MTDLTKLAPCEVWTEFEAITRVPRPSKKEEKIRDYLVGWAKEHGLEYRCDETGNVVIRKPATTGYEGRPTVILQSHMDMVCEKNSDVAFDFEHDAIRTRIDDGWVRAEGTTLGADDGIGMAAALAMLASATVAHPALEALFTVDEETGLTGAFGLCLL
;
A
#
# COMPACT_ATOMS: atom_id res chain seq x y z
N MET A 1 15.01 13.56 -4.24
CA MET A 1 13.97 12.80 -3.51
C MET A 1 14.38 12.76 -2.07
N THR A 2 13.52 13.14 -1.16
CA THR A 2 13.81 13.13 0.29
C THR A 2 13.80 11.69 0.79
N ASP A 3 14.72 11.35 1.69
CA ASP A 3 14.79 10.03 2.32
C ASP A 3 13.76 9.97 3.47
N LEU A 4 12.60 9.37 3.20
CA LEU A 4 11.52 9.24 4.19
C LEU A 4 11.83 8.18 5.25
N THR A 5 12.79 7.28 5.00
CA THR A 5 13.13 6.20 5.94
C THR A 5 13.69 6.70 7.27
N LYS A 6 14.05 7.99 7.34
CA LYS A 6 14.50 8.65 8.57
C LYS A 6 13.37 9.14 9.46
N LEU A 7 12.14 9.09 9.00
CA LEU A 7 10.97 9.46 9.80
C LEU A 7 10.57 8.28 10.72
N ALA A 8 9.88 8.60 11.81
CA ALA A 8 9.36 7.59 12.74
C ALA A 8 7.83 7.45 12.62
N PRO A 9 7.31 6.21 12.61
CA PRO A 9 8.03 4.92 12.65
C PRO A 9 8.68 4.59 11.30
N CYS A 10 9.97 4.24 11.30
CA CYS A 10 10.75 4.08 10.06
C CYS A 10 10.25 2.94 9.19
N GLU A 11 9.67 1.90 9.75
CA GLU A 11 9.10 0.77 9.03
C GLU A 11 7.95 1.21 8.10
N VAL A 12 7.05 2.05 8.59
CA VAL A 12 5.93 2.58 7.80
C VAL A 12 6.44 3.52 6.69
N TRP A 13 7.37 4.40 7.02
CA TRP A 13 7.89 5.35 6.06
C TRP A 13 8.76 4.70 4.97
N THR A 14 9.44 3.59 5.30
CA THR A 14 10.16 2.78 4.31
C THR A 14 9.20 2.18 3.29
N GLU A 15 8.11 1.56 3.75
CA GLU A 15 7.09 1.01 2.85
C GLU A 15 6.38 2.11 2.05
N PHE A 16 6.05 3.24 2.68
CA PHE A 16 5.43 4.36 1.98
C PHE A 16 6.34 4.93 0.88
N GLU A 17 7.63 5.11 1.16
CA GLU A 17 8.59 5.56 0.15
C GLU A 17 8.68 4.57 -1.03
N ALA A 18 8.67 3.27 -0.76
CA ALA A 18 8.67 2.25 -1.81
C ALA A 18 7.39 2.32 -2.65
N ILE A 19 6.21 2.45 -2.03
CA ILE A 19 4.91 2.58 -2.70
C ILE A 19 4.88 3.83 -3.59
N THR A 20 5.42 4.97 -3.16
CA THR A 20 5.44 6.21 -3.97
C THR A 20 6.24 6.09 -5.27
N ARG A 21 7.11 5.08 -5.37
CA ARG A 21 7.88 4.79 -6.58
C ARG A 21 7.12 3.95 -7.60
N VAL A 22 5.98 3.38 -7.22
CA VAL A 22 5.17 2.50 -8.06
C VAL A 22 3.96 3.26 -8.59
N PRO A 23 3.84 3.49 -9.92
CA PRO A 23 2.65 4.05 -10.53
C PRO A 23 1.40 3.22 -10.22
N ARG A 24 0.33 3.91 -9.77
CA ARG A 24 -0.91 3.26 -9.34
C ARG A 24 -2.17 4.10 -9.58
N PRO A 25 -2.36 4.66 -10.79
CA PRO A 25 -3.60 5.37 -11.09
C PRO A 25 -4.79 4.42 -11.07
N SER A 26 -5.96 4.93 -10.65
CA SER A 26 -7.21 4.15 -10.65
C SER A 26 -7.46 3.50 -12.00
N LYS A 27 -7.90 2.24 -12.01
CA LYS A 27 -8.10 1.37 -13.19
C LYS A 27 -6.84 0.95 -13.95
N LYS A 28 -5.65 1.21 -13.38
CA LYS A 28 -4.33 0.82 -13.92
C LYS A 28 -3.39 0.39 -12.79
N GLU A 29 -3.90 -0.47 -11.90
CA GLU A 29 -3.21 -0.89 -10.69
C GLU A 29 -2.30 -2.11 -10.89
N GLU A 30 -2.08 -2.58 -12.12
CA GLU A 30 -1.28 -3.78 -12.39
C GLU A 30 0.12 -3.69 -11.78
N LYS A 31 0.77 -2.52 -11.86
CA LYS A 31 2.13 -2.33 -11.34
C LYS A 31 2.19 -2.42 -9.83
N ILE A 32 1.26 -1.78 -9.12
CA ILE A 32 1.22 -1.84 -7.66
C ILE A 32 0.77 -3.23 -7.18
N ARG A 33 -0.14 -3.90 -7.89
CA ARG A 33 -0.51 -5.29 -7.61
C ARG A 33 0.69 -6.22 -7.74
N ASP A 34 1.45 -6.10 -8.83
CA ASP A 34 2.65 -6.91 -9.05
C ASP A 34 3.73 -6.63 -7.99
N TYR A 35 3.86 -5.37 -7.56
CA TYR A 35 4.71 -4.99 -6.45
C TYR A 35 4.31 -5.71 -5.15
N LEU A 36 3.02 -5.67 -4.77
CA LEU A 36 2.51 -6.33 -3.56
C LEU A 36 2.71 -7.85 -3.60
N VAL A 37 2.47 -8.48 -4.75
CA VAL A 37 2.72 -9.91 -4.95
C VAL A 37 4.21 -10.24 -4.84
N GLY A 38 5.07 -9.41 -5.42
CA GLY A 38 6.53 -9.53 -5.30
C GLY A 38 6.98 -9.39 -3.84
N TRP A 39 6.48 -8.37 -3.16
CA TRP A 39 6.75 -8.10 -1.74
C TRP A 39 6.35 -9.29 -0.85
N ALA A 40 5.15 -9.86 -1.05
CA ALA A 40 4.69 -11.03 -0.30
C ALA A 40 5.60 -12.25 -0.50
N LYS A 41 6.04 -12.50 -1.74
CA LYS A 41 7.00 -13.58 -2.06
C LYS A 41 8.34 -13.39 -1.37
N GLU A 42 8.88 -12.19 -1.38
CA GLU A 42 10.16 -11.85 -0.73
C GLU A 42 10.10 -12.06 0.79
N HIS A 43 8.93 -11.82 1.41
CA HIS A 43 8.70 -12.04 2.83
C HIS A 43 8.24 -13.46 3.18
N GLY A 44 8.08 -14.34 2.19
CA GLY A 44 7.63 -15.73 2.40
C GLY A 44 6.19 -15.83 2.93
N LEU A 45 5.32 -14.86 2.60
CA LEU A 45 3.93 -14.80 3.04
C LEU A 45 2.98 -15.37 1.99
N GLU A 46 1.89 -16.00 2.44
CA GLU A 46 0.79 -16.42 1.57
C GLU A 46 0.09 -15.17 1.00
N TYR A 47 -0.25 -15.24 -0.28
CA TYR A 47 -1.02 -14.20 -0.93
C TYR A 47 -2.05 -14.80 -1.89
N ARG A 48 -3.10 -14.05 -2.18
CA ARG A 48 -4.11 -14.36 -3.21
C ARG A 48 -4.51 -13.09 -3.93
N CYS A 49 -4.84 -13.25 -5.21
CA CYS A 49 -5.49 -12.21 -6.01
C CYS A 49 -6.86 -12.75 -6.44
N ASP A 50 -7.90 -11.93 -6.34
CA ASP A 50 -9.19 -12.27 -6.91
C ASP A 50 -9.31 -11.86 -8.39
N GLU A 51 -10.45 -12.19 -9.02
CA GLU A 51 -10.72 -11.87 -10.43
C GLU A 51 -10.87 -10.38 -10.68
N THR A 52 -11.22 -9.60 -9.64
CA THR A 52 -11.35 -8.14 -9.71
C THR A 52 -9.97 -7.46 -9.69
N GLY A 53 -8.97 -8.15 -9.13
CA GLY A 53 -7.60 -7.65 -9.00
C GLY A 53 -7.23 -7.23 -7.57
N ASN A 54 -8.11 -7.44 -6.59
CA ASN A 54 -7.77 -7.25 -5.18
C ASN A 54 -6.68 -8.23 -4.75
N VAL A 55 -5.86 -7.81 -3.79
CA VAL A 55 -4.79 -8.63 -3.22
C VAL A 55 -5.03 -8.83 -1.73
N VAL A 56 -4.92 -10.07 -1.26
CA VAL A 56 -4.85 -10.41 0.17
C VAL A 56 -3.50 -11.02 0.47
N ILE A 57 -2.82 -10.53 1.50
CA ILE A 57 -1.57 -11.10 2.02
C ILE A 57 -1.83 -11.55 3.45
N ARG A 58 -1.44 -12.79 3.78
CA ARG A 58 -1.71 -13.43 5.06
C ARG A 58 -0.44 -13.65 5.87
N LYS A 59 -0.53 -13.38 7.16
CA LYS A 59 0.51 -13.67 8.13
C LYS A 59 -0.06 -14.49 9.29
N PRO A 60 0.55 -15.65 9.63
CA PRO A 60 0.14 -16.44 10.79
C PRO A 60 0.26 -15.65 12.09
N ALA A 61 -0.54 -16.02 13.10
CA ALA A 61 -0.45 -15.45 14.43
C ALA A 61 0.94 -15.68 15.04
N THR A 62 1.37 -14.76 15.89
CA THR A 62 2.54 -14.97 16.76
C THR A 62 2.20 -15.92 17.91
N THR A 63 3.23 -16.58 18.44
CA THR A 63 3.09 -17.54 19.56
C THR A 63 2.28 -16.93 20.71
N GLY A 64 1.23 -17.65 21.14
CA GLY A 64 0.30 -17.23 22.18
C GLY A 64 -0.89 -16.39 21.72
N TYR A 65 -1.01 -16.14 20.42
CA TYR A 65 -2.13 -15.38 19.82
C TYR A 65 -2.97 -16.21 18.83
N GLU A 66 -2.67 -17.51 18.64
CA GLU A 66 -3.28 -18.39 17.63
C GLU A 66 -4.79 -18.60 17.83
N GLY A 67 -5.27 -18.50 19.05
CA GLY A 67 -6.69 -18.65 19.37
C GLY A 67 -7.53 -17.38 19.25
N ARG A 68 -6.96 -16.26 18.80
CA ARG A 68 -7.65 -14.99 18.65
C ARG A 68 -8.22 -14.82 17.24
N PRO A 69 -9.32 -14.06 17.09
CA PRO A 69 -9.85 -13.74 15.76
C PRO A 69 -8.78 -13.09 14.86
N THR A 70 -8.79 -13.41 13.58
CA THR A 70 -7.99 -12.75 12.57
C THR A 70 -8.31 -11.25 12.51
N VAL A 71 -7.28 -10.43 12.37
CA VAL A 71 -7.42 -9.00 12.13
C VAL A 71 -7.21 -8.73 10.66
N ILE A 72 -8.16 -8.02 10.04
CA ILE A 72 -8.07 -7.57 8.65
C ILE A 72 -7.60 -6.12 8.65
N LEU A 73 -6.53 -5.85 7.90
CA LEU A 73 -6.01 -4.51 7.62
C LEU A 73 -6.39 -4.18 6.17
N GLN A 74 -7.39 -3.30 6.00
CA GLN A 74 -7.88 -2.96 4.67
C GLN A 74 -7.37 -1.59 4.25
N SER A 75 -6.97 -1.48 2.98
CA SER A 75 -6.60 -0.24 2.29
C SER A 75 -6.84 -0.40 0.78
N HIS A 76 -6.80 0.69 0.01
CA HIS A 76 -6.89 0.61 -1.45
C HIS A 76 -5.56 0.90 -2.13
N MET A 77 -5.38 0.30 -3.32
CA MET A 77 -4.12 0.37 -4.05
C MET A 77 -3.98 1.61 -4.92
N ASP A 78 -5.09 2.10 -5.46
CA ASP A 78 -5.12 3.23 -6.39
C ASP A 78 -4.96 4.59 -5.71
N MET A 79 -4.82 5.62 -6.50
CA MET A 79 -4.76 6.99 -6.05
C MET A 79 -5.32 7.95 -7.09
N VAL A 80 -5.86 9.07 -6.66
CA VAL A 80 -6.20 10.21 -7.52
C VAL A 80 -4.94 10.78 -8.14
N CYS A 81 -4.95 10.95 -9.46
CA CYS A 81 -3.82 11.39 -10.26
C CYS A 81 -4.02 12.82 -10.79
N GLU A 82 -3.65 13.81 -9.99
CA GLU A 82 -3.74 15.22 -10.33
C GLU A 82 -2.37 15.90 -10.21
N LYS A 83 -2.11 16.87 -11.08
CA LYS A 83 -0.86 17.65 -11.08
C LYS A 83 -1.09 19.11 -11.43
N ASN A 84 -0.16 19.96 -11.05
CA ASN A 84 -0.14 21.36 -11.48
C ASN A 84 0.06 21.44 -13.00
N SER A 85 -0.54 22.45 -13.64
CA SER A 85 -0.52 22.61 -15.09
C SER A 85 0.87 22.84 -15.69
N ASP A 86 1.81 23.34 -14.88
CA ASP A 86 3.20 23.61 -15.26
C ASP A 86 4.16 22.44 -15.00
N VAL A 87 3.65 21.31 -14.46
CA VAL A 87 4.44 20.13 -14.13
C VAL A 87 4.34 19.08 -15.22
N ALA A 88 5.47 18.71 -15.79
CA ALA A 88 5.58 17.56 -16.67
C ALA A 88 5.73 16.30 -15.81
N PHE A 89 4.69 15.46 -15.78
CA PHE A 89 4.65 14.23 -14.98
C PHE A 89 3.69 13.23 -15.64
N ASP A 90 4.07 11.97 -15.68
CA ASP A 90 3.27 10.85 -16.19
C ASP A 90 2.98 9.86 -15.06
N PHE A 91 1.73 9.85 -14.59
CA PHE A 91 1.30 8.97 -13.49
C PHE A 91 1.35 7.48 -13.83
N GLU A 92 1.49 7.11 -15.09
CA GLU A 92 1.63 5.70 -15.48
C GLU A 92 3.10 5.22 -15.46
N HIS A 93 4.06 6.16 -15.43
CA HIS A 93 5.48 5.82 -15.58
C HIS A 93 6.39 6.45 -14.53
N ASP A 94 6.04 7.63 -14.01
CA ASP A 94 6.91 8.38 -13.12
C ASP A 94 6.65 8.06 -11.63
N ALA A 95 7.73 8.04 -10.84
CA ALA A 95 7.66 7.96 -9.39
C ALA A 95 7.27 9.31 -8.77
N ILE A 96 6.39 9.30 -7.77
CA ILE A 96 6.03 10.52 -7.02
C ILE A 96 7.28 11.07 -6.33
N ARG A 97 7.56 12.35 -6.57
CA ARG A 97 8.68 13.06 -5.93
C ARG A 97 8.23 13.64 -4.61
N THR A 98 8.74 13.06 -3.53
CA THR A 98 8.41 13.49 -2.17
C THR A 98 9.40 14.53 -1.64
N ARG A 99 8.93 15.44 -0.78
CA ARG A 99 9.71 16.37 0.02
C ARG A 99 9.14 16.50 1.43
N ILE A 100 9.99 16.84 2.40
CA ILE A 100 9.54 17.23 3.73
C ILE A 100 9.55 18.76 3.79
N ASP A 101 8.43 19.33 4.20
CA ASP A 101 8.19 20.76 4.24
C ASP A 101 7.40 21.12 5.50
N ASP A 102 8.04 21.84 6.42
CA ASP A 102 7.48 22.25 7.71
C ASP A 102 6.79 21.08 8.48
N GLY A 103 7.50 19.93 8.58
CA GLY A 103 7.00 18.74 9.27
C GLY A 103 5.96 17.91 8.51
N TRP A 104 5.65 18.27 7.26
CA TRP A 104 4.74 17.55 6.39
C TRP A 104 5.49 16.84 5.27
N VAL A 105 5.06 15.61 4.95
CA VAL A 105 5.45 14.96 3.70
C VAL A 105 4.51 15.44 2.59
N ARG A 106 5.08 15.97 1.52
CA ARG A 106 4.35 16.52 0.36
C ARG A 106 4.91 15.95 -0.94
N ALA A 107 4.10 15.95 -1.99
CA ALA A 107 4.55 15.72 -3.35
C ALA A 107 4.96 17.02 -4.04
N GLU A 108 5.87 16.93 -5.01
CA GLU A 108 6.33 18.08 -5.82
C GLU A 108 5.42 18.28 -7.03
N GLY A 109 4.40 19.09 -6.87
CA GLY A 109 3.50 19.50 -7.96
C GLY A 109 2.50 18.46 -8.43
N THR A 110 2.35 17.36 -7.69
CA THR A 110 1.35 16.30 -7.94
C THR A 110 0.59 15.97 -6.67
N THR A 111 -0.46 15.16 -6.78
CA THR A 111 -1.03 14.42 -5.65
C THR A 111 0.03 13.49 -5.05
N LEU A 112 -0.03 13.25 -3.73
CA LEU A 112 0.92 12.40 -3.01
C LEU A 112 0.49 10.93 -3.00
N GLY A 113 -0.82 10.69 -3.00
CA GLY A 113 -1.39 9.35 -2.81
C GLY A 113 -1.20 8.82 -1.39
N ALA A 114 -1.23 9.71 -0.37
CA ALA A 114 -1.23 9.28 1.02
C ALA A 114 -2.52 8.55 1.38
N ASP A 115 -3.61 8.92 0.77
CA ASP A 115 -4.85 8.17 0.66
C ASP A 115 -4.74 7.20 -0.55
N ASP A 116 -4.74 5.88 -0.36
CA ASP A 116 -4.54 5.21 0.93
C ASP A 116 -3.15 4.52 1.01
N GLY A 117 -2.14 5.15 0.38
CA GLY A 117 -0.76 4.64 0.40
C GLY A 117 -0.17 4.51 1.81
N ILE A 118 -0.61 5.34 2.77
CA ILE A 118 -0.13 5.23 4.15
C ILE A 118 -0.77 4.05 4.87
N GLY A 119 -2.04 3.73 4.57
CA GLY A 119 -2.70 2.52 5.05
C GLY A 119 -2.03 1.26 4.50
N MET A 120 -1.73 1.24 3.20
CA MET A 120 -0.93 0.16 2.60
C MET A 120 0.42 -0.01 3.31
N ALA A 121 1.15 1.08 3.50
CA ALA A 121 2.47 1.07 4.15
C ALA A 121 2.40 0.56 5.60
N ALA A 122 1.39 0.98 6.35
CA ALA A 122 1.17 0.51 7.72
C ALA A 122 0.86 -1.00 7.75
N ALA A 123 0.03 -1.49 6.83
CA ALA A 123 -0.28 -2.92 6.71
C ALA A 123 0.97 -3.74 6.36
N LEU A 124 1.77 -3.29 5.38
CA LEU A 124 3.02 -3.95 5.01
C LEU A 124 4.04 -3.96 6.16
N ALA A 125 4.21 -2.83 6.86
CA ALA A 125 5.08 -2.75 8.04
C ALA A 125 4.67 -3.74 9.16
N MET A 126 3.35 -3.90 9.40
CA MET A 126 2.83 -4.89 10.34
C MET A 126 3.09 -6.32 9.87
N LEU A 127 2.90 -6.60 8.58
CA LEU A 127 3.21 -7.90 7.99
C LEU A 127 4.71 -8.22 8.05
N ALA A 128 5.59 -7.25 7.84
CA ALA A 128 7.04 -7.43 7.91
C ALA A 128 7.58 -7.56 9.35
N SER A 129 6.86 -7.03 10.35
CA SER A 129 7.35 -6.96 11.72
C SER A 129 7.63 -8.36 12.31
N ALA A 130 8.84 -8.54 12.87
CA ALA A 130 9.22 -9.74 13.61
C ALA A 130 9.03 -9.59 15.12
N THR A 131 8.69 -8.40 15.62
CA THR A 131 8.70 -8.06 17.04
C THR A 131 7.33 -7.74 17.62
N VAL A 132 6.38 -7.30 16.79
CA VAL A 132 5.02 -6.99 17.23
C VAL A 132 4.23 -8.28 17.38
N ALA A 133 3.67 -8.53 18.58
CA ALA A 133 2.78 -9.66 18.83
C ALA A 133 1.40 -9.39 18.20
N HIS A 134 0.85 -10.36 17.47
CA HIS A 134 -0.40 -10.20 16.73
C HIS A 134 -1.15 -11.53 16.55
N PRO A 135 -2.49 -11.53 16.42
CA PRO A 135 -3.25 -12.67 15.92
C PRO A 135 -2.92 -12.90 14.42
N ALA A 136 -3.56 -13.87 13.78
CA ALA A 136 -3.47 -13.97 12.34
C ALA A 136 -3.86 -12.63 11.69
N LEU A 137 -3.09 -12.19 10.68
CA LEU A 137 -3.33 -10.96 9.95
C LEU A 137 -3.69 -11.28 8.50
N GLU A 138 -4.64 -10.53 7.96
CA GLU A 138 -4.92 -10.44 6.54
C GLU A 138 -4.84 -8.98 6.11
N ALA A 139 -3.90 -8.63 5.24
CA ALA A 139 -3.90 -7.31 4.61
C ALA A 139 -4.65 -7.41 3.28
N LEU A 140 -5.77 -6.70 3.18
CA LEU A 140 -6.61 -6.62 2.00
C LEU A 140 -6.35 -5.30 1.29
N PHE A 141 -5.90 -5.37 0.04
CA PHE A 141 -5.65 -4.24 -0.83
C PHE A 141 -6.65 -4.26 -1.99
N THR A 142 -7.56 -3.29 -2.03
CA THR A 142 -8.60 -3.21 -3.04
C THR A 142 -8.19 -2.33 -4.22
N VAL A 143 -8.76 -2.59 -5.41
CA VAL A 143 -8.58 -1.78 -6.62
C VAL A 143 -9.70 -0.75 -6.77
N ASP A 144 -9.40 0.34 -7.50
CA ASP A 144 -10.38 1.32 -8.04
C ASP A 144 -11.37 1.83 -6.97
N GLU A 145 -10.84 2.28 -5.83
CA GLU A 145 -11.65 2.88 -4.77
C GLU A 145 -12.14 4.27 -5.19
N GLU A 146 -11.20 5.10 -5.68
CA GLU A 146 -11.35 6.53 -5.94
C GLU A 146 -12.35 6.86 -7.06
N THR A 147 -12.68 5.90 -7.94
CA THR A 147 -13.60 6.15 -9.07
C THR A 147 -14.90 5.35 -9.01
N GLY A 148 -15.03 4.36 -8.11
CA GLY A 148 -16.26 3.57 -8.09
C GLY A 148 -16.32 2.42 -7.11
N LEU A 149 -15.34 2.25 -6.22
CA LEU A 149 -15.28 1.15 -5.24
C LEU A 149 -15.34 -0.24 -5.91
N THR A 150 -14.81 -0.36 -7.14
CA THR A 150 -14.93 -1.56 -7.96
C THR A 150 -14.38 -2.79 -7.23
N GLY A 151 -13.23 -2.64 -6.57
CA GLY A 151 -12.62 -3.71 -5.80
C GLY A 151 -13.49 -4.16 -4.63
N ALA A 152 -14.08 -3.21 -3.88
CA ALA A 152 -14.93 -3.53 -2.75
C ALA A 152 -16.23 -4.24 -3.17
N PHE A 153 -16.86 -3.79 -4.26
CA PHE A 153 -18.07 -4.44 -4.79
C PHE A 153 -17.79 -5.80 -5.44
N GLY A 154 -16.61 -5.96 -6.04
CA GLY A 154 -16.18 -7.19 -6.68
C GLY A 154 -15.52 -8.20 -5.75
N LEU A 155 -15.42 -7.90 -4.44
CA LEU A 155 -14.75 -8.76 -3.48
C LEU A 155 -15.47 -10.10 -3.38
N CYS A 156 -14.84 -11.13 -3.94
CA CYS A 156 -15.24 -12.52 -3.70
C CYS A 156 -14.54 -13.02 -2.43
N LEU A 157 -15.20 -13.88 -1.67
CA LEU A 157 -14.60 -14.53 -0.48
C LEU A 157 -13.29 -15.23 -0.89
N LEU A 158 -12.17 -14.64 -0.49
CA LEU A 158 -10.81 -15.10 -0.76
C LEU A 158 -10.35 -16.13 0.27
#